data_e5a3958a08df150ed2be4520ce1cc052
#
_entry.id   e5a3958a08df150ed2be4520ce1cc052
#
_cell.length_a   1.000
_cell.length_b   1.000
_cell.length_c   1.000
_cell.angle_alpha   90.00
_cell.angle_beta   90.00
_cell.angle_gamma   90.00
#
_symmetry.space_group_name_H-M   'P 1'
#
loop_
_entity.id
_entity.type
_entity.pdbx_description
1 polymer ?
#
loop_
_entity_poly.entity_id
_entity_poly.type
_entity_poly.pdbx_seq_one_letter_code
_entity_poly.pdbx_strand_id
1 'polypeptide(L)'
;MTQLVDAPRDVAEDPAPPRAGRSRALLGLVPFVLYLLVFLGGPLYFVISGALSDPDGRPTLDNVVAALTEPQYRVAFASSVALSVVTALVGAVFGTFLAQAVLTSRPDSPLRRIMSTASGVLAYFGGVPLAFAFIAALGQTGLATLWLRGIGLDLYAAGFRIDSLTGLGLTYVYFQVPLMVILVTPALEGLLPQWREAAENLGASAWEYWRHVALPVLAPAVGGATLVLFGNAFAAYATALALTSGSIPLVPTAIATALSGNVIAGRQNVGLALGLAMVVVISVVMVGYLVLQRRAARWTR
;
A
#
# COMPACT_ATOMS: atom_id res chain seq x y z
N MET A 1 46.50 -30.57 54.53
CA MET A 1 46.00 -30.13 53.18
C MET A 1 44.63 -29.58 53.41
N THR A 2 44.57 -28.24 53.54
CA THR A 2 43.37 -27.50 53.93
C THR A 2 42.72 -26.98 52.69
N GLN A 3 41.49 -27.44 52.42
CA GLN A 3 40.66 -26.93 51.32
C GLN A 3 40.11 -25.56 51.71
N LEU A 4 40.52 -24.55 51.00
CA LEU A 4 39.90 -23.24 51.03
C LEU A 4 38.52 -23.33 50.29
N VAL A 5 37.47 -23.20 51.07
CA VAL A 5 36.08 -23.04 50.55
C VAL A 5 35.95 -21.60 50.05
N ASP A 6 35.84 -21.47 48.74
CA ASP A 6 35.52 -20.17 48.10
C ASP A 6 34.11 -19.71 48.57
N ALA A 7 34.09 -18.54 49.24
CA ALA A 7 32.84 -17.85 49.60
C ALA A 7 32.11 -17.34 48.34
N PRO A 8 30.81 -17.43 48.28
CA PRO A 8 30.06 -16.87 47.13
C PRO A 8 30.27 -15.36 47.08
N ARG A 9 30.74 -14.88 45.92
CA ARG A 9 30.79 -13.45 45.62
C ARG A 9 29.36 -12.93 45.59
N ASP A 10 29.06 -11.98 46.49
CA ASP A 10 27.87 -11.15 46.41
C ASP A 10 27.83 -10.50 45.02
N VAL A 11 26.91 -10.97 44.20
CA VAL A 11 26.53 -10.28 42.95
C VAL A 11 25.78 -9.04 43.40
N ALA A 12 26.49 -7.90 43.41
CA ALA A 12 25.86 -6.60 43.63
C ALA A 12 24.74 -6.47 42.60
N GLU A 13 23.49 -6.46 43.08
CA GLU A 13 22.33 -6.16 42.26
C GLU A 13 22.53 -4.76 41.64
N ASP A 14 22.66 -4.73 40.32
CA ASP A 14 22.72 -3.49 39.57
C ASP A 14 21.47 -2.66 39.93
N PRO A 15 21.59 -1.40 40.36
CA PRO A 15 20.45 -0.60 40.77
C PRO A 15 19.50 -0.45 39.59
N ALA A 16 18.26 -0.89 39.78
CA ALA A 16 17.23 -0.80 38.77
C ALA A 16 17.16 0.63 38.20
N PRO A 17 17.12 0.80 36.88
CA PRO A 17 17.15 2.11 36.24
C PRO A 17 16.02 2.99 36.83
N PRO A 18 16.28 4.27 37.11
CA PRO A 18 15.31 5.14 37.72
C PRO A 18 14.03 5.17 36.86
N ARG A 19 12.91 4.82 37.45
CA ARG A 19 11.61 4.92 36.81
C ARG A 19 11.37 6.40 36.46
N ALA A 20 11.77 6.78 35.24
CA ALA A 20 11.48 8.09 34.69
C ALA A 20 9.97 8.29 34.81
N GLY A 21 9.54 9.27 35.58
CA GLY A 21 8.14 9.48 35.88
C GLY A 21 7.36 9.57 34.56
N ARG A 22 6.27 8.84 34.45
CA ARG A 22 5.38 8.75 33.27
C ARG A 22 5.09 10.13 32.65
N SER A 23 5.03 11.16 33.44
CA SER A 23 4.84 12.57 33.05
C SER A 23 6.03 13.16 32.27
N ARG A 24 7.29 12.82 32.62
CA ARG A 24 8.47 13.33 31.90
C ARG A 24 8.64 12.63 30.52
N ALA A 25 8.28 11.36 30.44
CA ALA A 25 8.24 10.64 29.16
C ALA A 25 7.15 11.21 28.22
N LEU A 26 5.99 11.63 28.77
CA LEU A 26 4.94 12.28 28.00
C LEU A 26 5.34 13.67 27.48
N LEU A 27 6.12 14.45 28.25
CA LEU A 27 6.65 15.74 27.78
C LEU A 27 7.56 15.61 26.57
N GLY A 28 8.32 14.51 26.47
CA GLY A 28 9.15 14.20 25.28
C GLY A 28 8.33 13.92 24.01
N LEU A 29 7.06 13.52 24.16
CA LEU A 29 6.15 13.28 23.01
C LEU A 29 5.43 14.55 22.53
N VAL A 30 5.40 15.62 23.34
CA VAL A 30 4.67 16.86 23.03
C VAL A 30 5.06 17.45 21.67
N PRO A 31 6.35 17.64 21.32
CA PRO A 31 6.71 18.21 20.02
C PRO A 31 6.28 17.33 18.85
N PHE A 32 6.32 15.99 18.99
CA PHE A 32 5.85 15.06 17.98
C PHE A 32 4.33 15.13 17.80
N VAL A 33 3.57 15.12 18.92
CA VAL A 33 2.10 15.23 18.88
C VAL A 33 1.68 16.57 18.30
N LEU A 34 2.35 17.68 18.69
CA LEU A 34 2.09 19.01 18.14
C LEU A 34 2.34 19.04 16.62
N TYR A 35 3.44 18.45 16.18
CA TYR A 35 3.74 18.30 14.74
C TYR A 35 2.61 17.56 14.01
N LEU A 36 2.16 16.42 14.54
CA LEU A 36 1.05 15.66 13.95
C LEU A 36 -0.25 16.47 13.92
N LEU A 37 -0.59 17.16 15.00
CA LEU A 37 -1.81 17.98 15.07
C LEU A 37 -1.79 19.12 14.07
N VAL A 38 -0.67 19.80 13.91
CA VAL A 38 -0.56 20.94 12.97
C VAL A 38 -0.51 20.45 11.53
N PHE A 39 0.36 19.48 11.20
CA PHE A 39 0.63 19.11 9.81
C PHE A 39 -0.31 18.03 9.25
N LEU A 40 -0.96 17.25 10.11
CA LEU A 40 -1.95 16.26 9.70
C LEU A 40 -3.38 16.69 10.07
N GLY A 41 -3.56 17.16 11.32
CA GLY A 41 -4.86 17.60 11.83
C GLY A 41 -5.35 18.88 11.17
N GLY A 42 -4.46 19.85 10.93
CA GLY A 42 -4.79 21.11 10.27
C GLY A 42 -5.40 20.91 8.86
N PRO A 43 -4.69 20.28 7.92
CA PRO A 43 -5.24 19.99 6.59
C PRO A 43 -6.53 19.17 6.64
N LEU A 44 -6.61 18.17 7.53
CA LEU A 44 -7.82 17.36 7.70
C LEU A 44 -9.01 18.21 8.18
N TYR A 45 -8.78 19.12 9.12
CA TYR A 45 -9.80 20.08 9.57
C TYR A 45 -10.30 20.94 8.40
N PHE A 46 -9.40 21.49 7.57
CA PHE A 46 -9.79 22.26 6.39
C PHE A 46 -10.58 21.43 5.36
N VAL A 47 -10.20 20.19 5.14
CA VAL A 47 -10.94 19.28 4.26
C VAL A 47 -12.36 19.04 4.80
N ILE A 48 -12.49 18.76 6.10
CA ILE A 48 -13.80 18.48 6.72
C ILE A 48 -14.65 19.76 6.74
N SER A 49 -14.10 20.89 7.20
CA SER A 49 -14.85 22.14 7.30
C SER A 49 -15.28 22.63 5.93
N GLY A 50 -14.41 22.61 4.91
CA GLY A 50 -14.76 23.03 3.57
C GLY A 50 -15.71 22.06 2.85
N ALA A 51 -15.62 20.75 3.09
CA ALA A 51 -16.58 19.79 2.55
C ALA A 51 -18.00 20.00 3.08
N LEU A 52 -18.11 20.51 4.31
CA LEU A 52 -19.38 20.73 5.03
C LEU A 52 -19.84 22.19 5.06
N SER A 53 -19.22 23.07 4.26
CA SER A 53 -19.59 24.49 4.19
C SER A 53 -19.87 24.90 2.75
N ASP A 54 -20.80 25.84 2.56
CA ASP A 54 -21.00 26.55 1.30
C ASP A 54 -19.89 27.63 1.07
N PRO A 55 -19.85 28.30 -0.08
CA PRO A 55 -18.89 29.39 -0.33
C PRO A 55 -19.02 30.56 0.62
N ASP A 56 -20.19 30.75 1.26
CA ASP A 56 -20.46 31.81 2.24
C ASP A 56 -20.09 31.37 3.67
N GLY A 57 -19.58 30.15 3.86
CA GLY A 57 -19.18 29.61 5.16
C GLY A 57 -20.31 29.03 6.01
N ARG A 58 -21.52 28.85 5.44
CA ARG A 58 -22.66 28.25 6.15
C ARG A 58 -22.58 26.73 6.07
N PRO A 59 -22.94 26.00 7.15
CA PRO A 59 -22.96 24.55 7.13
C PRO A 59 -23.93 24.00 6.06
N THR A 60 -23.46 23.11 5.19
CA THR A 60 -24.25 22.43 4.17
C THR A 60 -23.74 21.00 3.91
N LEU A 61 -24.61 20.13 3.45
CA LEU A 61 -24.26 18.80 2.95
C LEU A 61 -24.26 18.72 1.41
N ASP A 62 -24.60 19.81 0.72
CA ASP A 62 -24.77 19.82 -0.74
C ASP A 62 -23.50 19.39 -1.47
N ASN A 63 -22.32 19.77 -0.97
CA ASN A 63 -21.05 19.36 -1.55
C ASN A 63 -20.83 17.84 -1.44
N VAL A 64 -21.20 17.25 -0.30
CA VAL A 64 -21.09 15.80 -0.09
C VAL A 64 -22.12 15.06 -0.96
N VAL A 65 -23.34 15.59 -1.04
CA VAL A 65 -24.37 15.03 -1.91
C VAL A 65 -23.92 15.10 -3.37
N ALA A 66 -23.41 16.25 -3.84
CA ALA A 66 -22.87 16.42 -5.19
C ALA A 66 -21.71 15.42 -5.46
N ALA A 67 -20.76 15.28 -4.53
CA ALA A 67 -19.64 14.35 -4.66
C ALA A 67 -20.09 12.88 -4.80
N LEU A 68 -21.23 12.50 -4.22
CA LEU A 68 -21.75 11.12 -4.24
C LEU A 68 -22.77 10.87 -5.34
N THR A 69 -23.49 11.92 -5.82
CA THR A 69 -24.61 11.75 -6.74
C THR A 69 -24.29 12.18 -8.17
N GLU A 70 -23.39 13.13 -8.38
CA GLU A 70 -23.05 13.58 -9.73
C GLU A 70 -22.42 12.45 -10.55
N PRO A 71 -22.88 12.21 -11.79
CA PRO A 71 -22.44 11.08 -12.61
C PRO A 71 -20.91 11.03 -12.82
N GLN A 72 -20.28 12.19 -13.03
CA GLN A 72 -18.84 12.29 -13.27
C GLN A 72 -18.01 11.78 -12.06
N TYR A 73 -18.44 12.10 -10.84
CA TYR A 73 -17.73 11.66 -9.63
C TYR A 73 -17.99 10.19 -9.31
N ARG A 74 -19.20 9.72 -9.58
CA ARG A 74 -19.52 8.28 -9.47
C ARG A 74 -18.67 7.44 -10.42
N VAL A 75 -18.49 7.89 -11.66
CA VAL A 75 -17.58 7.23 -12.61
C VAL A 75 -16.15 7.28 -12.10
N ALA A 76 -15.67 8.41 -11.57
CA ALA A 76 -14.35 8.53 -11.00
C ALA A 76 -14.13 7.56 -9.81
N PHE A 77 -15.10 7.45 -8.91
CA PHE A 77 -15.04 6.46 -7.81
C PHE A 77 -15.04 5.03 -8.33
N ALA A 78 -15.93 4.69 -9.26
CA ALA A 78 -16.00 3.35 -9.83
C ALA A 78 -14.70 2.96 -10.52
N SER A 79 -14.13 3.85 -11.35
CA SER A 79 -12.86 3.63 -12.04
C SER A 79 -11.70 3.48 -11.05
N SER A 80 -11.61 4.35 -10.03
CA SER A 80 -10.57 4.28 -9.02
C SER A 80 -10.64 2.99 -8.20
N VAL A 81 -11.83 2.61 -7.74
CA VAL A 81 -12.04 1.37 -6.97
C VAL A 81 -11.72 0.15 -7.83
N ALA A 82 -12.25 0.08 -9.06
CA ALA A 82 -12.00 -1.04 -9.97
C ALA A 82 -10.50 -1.19 -10.28
N LEU A 83 -9.82 -0.09 -10.64
CA LEU A 83 -8.38 -0.09 -10.91
C LEU A 83 -7.60 -0.55 -9.68
N SER A 84 -7.91 0.00 -8.50
CA SER A 84 -7.20 -0.31 -7.25
C SER A 84 -7.43 -1.76 -6.82
N VAL A 85 -8.64 -2.28 -6.92
CA VAL A 85 -8.96 -3.68 -6.58
C VAL A 85 -8.21 -4.63 -7.52
N VAL A 86 -8.32 -4.42 -8.84
CA VAL A 86 -7.67 -5.30 -9.82
C VAL A 86 -6.16 -5.30 -9.63
N THR A 87 -5.53 -4.11 -9.56
CA THR A 87 -4.07 -4.01 -9.42
C THR A 87 -3.57 -4.51 -8.07
N ALA A 88 -4.33 -4.31 -6.99
CA ALA A 88 -4.00 -4.85 -5.67
C ALA A 88 -4.08 -6.38 -5.65
N LEU A 89 -5.10 -7.00 -6.26
CA LEU A 89 -5.23 -8.45 -6.34
C LEU A 89 -4.12 -9.06 -7.20
N VAL A 90 -3.85 -8.47 -8.37
CA VAL A 90 -2.74 -8.91 -9.25
C VAL A 90 -1.40 -8.76 -8.50
N GLY A 91 -1.17 -7.61 -7.88
CA GLY A 91 0.03 -7.35 -7.07
C GLY A 91 0.17 -8.32 -5.91
N ALA A 92 -0.94 -8.64 -5.22
CA ALA A 92 -0.95 -9.59 -4.10
C ALA A 92 -0.58 -11.01 -4.56
N VAL A 93 -1.16 -11.48 -5.65
CA VAL A 93 -0.88 -12.82 -6.19
C VAL A 93 0.58 -12.91 -6.64
N PHE A 94 0.99 -12.07 -7.60
CA PHE A 94 2.35 -12.13 -8.16
C PHE A 94 3.42 -11.77 -7.14
N GLY A 95 3.18 -10.79 -6.27
CA GLY A 95 4.11 -10.39 -5.22
C GLY A 95 4.30 -11.48 -4.15
N THR A 96 3.23 -12.18 -3.75
CA THR A 96 3.34 -13.31 -2.81
C THR A 96 4.12 -14.48 -3.42
N PHE A 97 3.84 -14.84 -4.68
CA PHE A 97 4.61 -15.87 -5.38
C PHE A 97 6.07 -15.49 -5.53
N LEU A 98 6.37 -14.23 -5.88
CA LEU A 98 7.73 -13.73 -5.99
C LEU A 98 8.45 -13.76 -4.63
N ALA A 99 7.81 -13.31 -3.55
CA ALA A 99 8.36 -13.38 -2.20
C ALA A 99 8.68 -14.81 -1.79
N GLN A 100 7.77 -15.75 -2.05
CA GLN A 100 7.99 -17.17 -1.78
C GLN A 100 9.16 -17.73 -2.59
N ALA A 101 9.27 -17.40 -3.88
CA ALA A 101 10.38 -17.84 -4.72
C ALA A 101 11.72 -17.29 -4.23
N VAL A 102 11.74 -16.03 -3.77
CA VAL A 102 12.95 -15.41 -3.19
C VAL A 102 13.35 -16.08 -1.88
N LEU A 103 12.39 -16.39 -1.01
CA LEU A 103 12.67 -17.03 0.29
C LEU A 103 13.09 -18.49 0.18
N THR A 104 12.64 -19.21 -0.85
CA THR A 104 13.05 -20.60 -1.11
C THR A 104 14.45 -20.71 -1.73
N SER A 105 15.00 -19.58 -2.24
CA SER A 105 16.38 -19.56 -2.71
C SER A 105 17.38 -19.56 -1.53
N ARG A 106 18.63 -19.99 -1.80
CA ARG A 106 19.68 -20.05 -0.77
C ARG A 106 19.85 -18.67 -0.09
N PRO A 107 20.00 -18.61 1.25
CA PRO A 107 20.10 -17.34 2.00
C PRO A 107 21.18 -16.39 1.46
N ASP A 108 22.32 -16.94 1.03
CA ASP A 108 23.45 -16.17 0.51
C ASP A 108 23.44 -16.01 -1.02
N SER A 109 22.36 -16.39 -1.68
CA SER A 109 22.28 -16.28 -3.13
C SER A 109 22.25 -14.81 -3.58
N PRO A 110 22.99 -14.46 -4.65
CA PRO A 110 22.95 -13.10 -5.20
C PRO A 110 21.53 -12.73 -5.68
N LEU A 111 20.74 -13.73 -6.11
CA LEU A 111 19.35 -13.53 -6.50
C LEU A 111 18.50 -12.98 -5.34
N ARG A 112 18.61 -13.57 -4.15
CA ARG A 112 17.86 -13.11 -2.96
C ARG A 112 18.23 -11.67 -2.62
N ARG A 113 19.51 -11.33 -2.62
CA ARG A 113 20.00 -9.97 -2.35
C ARG A 113 19.52 -8.98 -3.41
N ILE A 114 19.63 -9.30 -4.69
CA ILE A 114 19.18 -8.43 -5.79
C ILE A 114 17.68 -8.23 -5.71
N MET A 115 16.89 -9.27 -5.52
CA MET A 115 15.43 -9.19 -5.47
C MET A 115 14.94 -8.39 -4.26
N SER A 116 15.52 -8.57 -3.07
CA SER A 116 15.14 -7.80 -1.89
C SER A 116 15.47 -6.31 -2.05
N THR A 117 16.68 -5.99 -2.56
CA THR A 117 17.08 -4.60 -2.81
C THR A 117 16.25 -3.98 -3.93
N ALA A 118 16.05 -4.69 -5.03
CA ALA A 118 15.22 -4.22 -6.14
C ALA A 118 13.78 -3.97 -5.70
N SER A 119 13.18 -4.88 -4.93
CA SER A 119 11.83 -4.68 -4.39
C SER A 119 11.73 -3.43 -3.53
N GLY A 120 12.76 -3.13 -2.70
CA GLY A 120 12.82 -1.91 -1.91
C GLY A 120 12.83 -0.65 -2.77
N VAL A 121 13.63 -0.63 -3.82
CA VAL A 121 13.71 0.52 -4.74
C VAL A 121 12.44 0.64 -5.59
N LEU A 122 11.99 -0.45 -6.20
CA LEU A 122 10.87 -0.46 -7.14
C LEU A 122 9.53 -0.16 -6.47
N ALA A 123 9.34 -0.59 -5.21
CA ALA A 123 8.11 -0.30 -4.45
C ALA A 123 7.89 1.20 -4.23
N TYR A 124 8.98 1.97 -4.14
CA TYR A 124 8.93 3.43 -3.95
C TYR A 124 9.22 4.22 -5.24
N PHE A 125 9.58 3.53 -6.32
CA PHE A 125 9.76 4.16 -7.62
C PHE A 125 8.40 4.34 -8.30
N GLY A 126 7.76 5.48 -8.02
CA GLY A 126 6.42 5.83 -8.50
C GLY A 126 6.35 7.28 -8.97
N GLY A 127 5.12 7.77 -9.13
CA GLY A 127 4.86 9.15 -9.51
C GLY A 127 5.20 9.45 -10.98
N VAL A 128 5.57 10.70 -11.22
CA VAL A 128 5.87 11.23 -12.57
C VAL A 128 7.04 10.50 -13.25
N PRO A 129 8.18 10.21 -12.57
CA PRO A 129 9.30 9.51 -13.20
C PRO A 129 8.89 8.11 -13.72
N LEU A 130 8.07 7.39 -12.97
CA LEU A 130 7.56 6.08 -13.41
C LEU A 130 6.68 6.21 -14.66
N ALA A 131 5.77 7.19 -14.68
CA ALA A 131 4.91 7.43 -15.84
C ALA A 131 5.73 7.70 -17.10
N PHE A 132 6.74 8.55 -17.03
CA PHE A 132 7.62 8.83 -18.16
C PHE A 132 8.43 7.61 -18.59
N ALA A 133 8.92 6.79 -17.65
CA ALA A 133 9.60 5.54 -17.98
C ALA A 133 8.68 4.58 -18.76
N PHE A 134 7.42 4.47 -18.35
CA PHE A 134 6.43 3.64 -19.07
C PHE A 134 6.04 4.24 -20.42
N ILE A 135 5.91 5.55 -20.54
CA ILE A 135 5.69 6.21 -21.85
C ILE A 135 6.88 5.96 -22.80
N ALA A 136 8.12 6.11 -22.30
CA ALA A 136 9.31 5.86 -23.08
C ALA A 136 9.48 4.39 -23.49
N ALA A 137 9.03 3.45 -22.65
CA ALA A 137 9.10 2.02 -22.95
C ALA A 137 7.92 1.53 -23.80
N LEU A 138 6.69 1.84 -23.39
CA LEU A 138 5.45 1.24 -23.94
C LEU A 138 4.54 2.25 -24.64
N GLY A 139 4.94 3.50 -24.75
CA GLY A 139 4.23 4.49 -25.57
C GLY A 139 4.19 4.09 -27.06
N GLN A 140 3.44 4.79 -27.87
CA GLN A 140 3.26 4.45 -29.30
C GLN A 140 4.60 4.37 -30.07
N THR A 141 5.57 5.21 -29.67
CA THR A 141 6.95 5.24 -30.20
C THR A 141 7.98 4.73 -29.19
N GLY A 142 7.51 4.02 -28.14
CA GLY A 142 8.36 3.52 -27.07
C GLY A 142 9.28 2.39 -27.55
N LEU A 143 10.43 2.25 -26.89
CA LEU A 143 11.48 1.30 -27.28
C LEU A 143 10.95 -0.15 -27.31
N ALA A 144 10.24 -0.58 -26.27
CA ALA A 144 9.69 -1.93 -26.22
C ALA A 144 8.57 -2.13 -27.27
N THR A 145 7.73 -1.11 -27.50
CA THR A 145 6.70 -1.15 -28.55
C THR A 145 7.30 -1.31 -29.94
N LEU A 146 8.35 -0.54 -30.26
CA LEU A 146 9.04 -0.66 -31.55
C LEU A 146 9.74 -2.00 -31.71
N TRP A 147 10.38 -2.50 -30.66
CA TRP A 147 11.00 -3.82 -30.67
C TRP A 147 9.97 -4.95 -30.91
N LEU A 148 8.84 -4.92 -30.19
CA LEU A 148 7.74 -5.89 -30.35
C LEU A 148 7.14 -5.82 -31.77
N ARG A 149 6.97 -4.62 -32.33
CA ARG A 149 6.53 -4.43 -33.70
C ARG A 149 7.51 -5.03 -34.70
N GLY A 150 8.82 -4.93 -34.45
CA GLY A 150 9.87 -5.53 -35.26
C GLY A 150 9.80 -7.07 -35.33
N ILE A 151 9.26 -7.73 -34.31
CA ILE A 151 9.01 -9.19 -34.28
C ILE A 151 7.57 -9.58 -34.67
N GLY A 152 6.79 -8.63 -35.21
CA GLY A 152 5.43 -8.87 -35.70
C GLY A 152 4.31 -8.68 -34.66
N LEU A 153 4.62 -8.22 -33.43
CA LEU A 153 3.64 -7.97 -32.38
C LEU A 153 3.36 -6.46 -32.25
N ASP A 154 2.34 -5.96 -32.93
CA ASP A 154 1.92 -4.56 -32.82
C ASP A 154 0.87 -4.40 -31.70
N LEU A 155 1.32 -3.93 -30.50
CA LEU A 155 0.46 -3.73 -29.35
C LEU A 155 -0.66 -2.71 -29.61
N TYR A 156 -0.34 -1.65 -30.37
CA TYR A 156 -1.31 -0.58 -30.65
C TYR A 156 -2.33 -0.99 -31.71
N ALA A 157 -1.93 -1.78 -32.70
CA ALA A 157 -2.86 -2.40 -33.64
C ALA A 157 -3.78 -3.42 -32.95
N ALA A 158 -3.30 -4.09 -31.90
CA ALA A 158 -4.09 -4.97 -31.04
C ALA A 158 -5.01 -4.23 -30.04
N GLY A 159 -5.03 -2.90 -30.06
CA GLY A 159 -5.89 -2.07 -29.22
C GLY A 159 -5.32 -1.67 -27.84
N PHE A 160 -4.06 -2.01 -27.55
CA PHE A 160 -3.41 -1.52 -26.32
C PHE A 160 -3.10 -0.02 -26.41
N ARG A 161 -3.34 0.67 -25.33
CA ARG A 161 -2.98 2.08 -25.17
C ARG A 161 -2.41 2.30 -23.77
N ILE A 162 -1.26 2.95 -23.70
CA ILE A 162 -0.61 3.23 -22.40
C ILE A 162 -1.41 4.24 -21.56
N ASP A 163 -2.11 5.17 -22.20
CA ASP A 163 -2.98 6.18 -21.61
C ASP A 163 -4.41 5.69 -21.31
N SER A 164 -4.63 4.37 -21.33
CA SER A 164 -5.89 3.71 -20.99
C SER A 164 -5.90 3.15 -19.57
N LEU A 165 -7.07 2.69 -19.08
CA LEU A 165 -7.17 1.99 -17.79
C LEU A 165 -6.28 0.73 -17.74
N THR A 166 -6.13 0.02 -18.86
CA THR A 166 -5.24 -1.16 -18.94
C THR A 166 -3.77 -0.78 -18.85
N GLY A 167 -3.35 0.29 -19.55
CA GLY A 167 -1.98 0.81 -19.48
C GLY A 167 -1.64 1.34 -18.10
N LEU A 168 -2.57 2.08 -17.50
CA LEU A 168 -2.42 2.57 -16.13
C LEU A 168 -2.39 1.41 -15.12
N GLY A 169 -3.22 0.39 -15.31
CA GLY A 169 -3.23 -0.82 -14.48
C GLY A 169 -1.90 -1.57 -14.55
N LEU A 170 -1.32 -1.72 -15.75
CA LEU A 170 0.01 -2.32 -15.93
C LEU A 170 1.08 -1.52 -15.16
N THR A 171 1.04 -0.19 -15.26
CA THR A 171 1.95 0.69 -14.53
C THR A 171 1.79 0.56 -13.01
N TYR A 172 0.55 0.38 -12.54
CA TYR A 172 0.30 0.19 -11.11
C TYR A 172 0.79 -1.17 -10.61
N VAL A 173 0.59 -2.24 -11.37
CA VAL A 173 1.12 -3.58 -11.02
C VAL A 173 2.63 -3.55 -10.86
N TYR A 174 3.34 -2.73 -11.62
CA TYR A 174 4.79 -2.59 -11.54
C TYR A 174 5.29 -2.26 -10.12
N PHE A 175 4.68 -1.33 -9.41
CA PHE A 175 5.08 -1.00 -8.03
C PHE A 175 4.33 -1.82 -6.98
N GLN A 176 3.17 -2.36 -7.31
CA GLN A 176 2.36 -3.18 -6.40
C GLN A 176 3.03 -4.53 -6.10
N VAL A 177 3.61 -5.18 -7.10
CA VAL A 177 4.29 -6.48 -6.92
C VAL A 177 5.47 -6.36 -5.96
N PRO A 178 6.44 -5.44 -6.15
CA PRO A 178 7.52 -5.23 -5.19
C PRO A 178 7.06 -4.82 -3.80
N LEU A 179 6.04 -3.97 -3.71
CA LEU A 179 5.47 -3.56 -2.42
C LEU A 179 4.88 -4.76 -1.67
N MET A 180 4.17 -5.66 -2.38
CA MET A 180 3.67 -6.89 -1.79
C MET A 180 4.79 -7.79 -1.29
N VAL A 181 5.89 -7.92 -2.03
CA VAL A 181 7.07 -8.68 -1.58
C VAL A 181 7.54 -8.19 -0.22
N ILE A 182 7.68 -6.86 -0.05
CA ILE A 182 8.11 -6.28 1.23
C ILE A 182 7.12 -6.58 2.35
N LEU A 183 5.83 -6.43 2.07
CA LEU A 183 4.78 -6.56 3.09
C LEU A 183 4.55 -8.02 3.52
N VAL A 184 4.68 -8.99 2.61
CA VAL A 184 4.37 -10.40 2.91
C VAL A 184 5.59 -11.19 3.40
N THR A 185 6.82 -10.75 3.09
CA THR A 185 8.06 -11.45 3.47
C THR A 185 8.11 -11.80 4.96
N PRO A 186 7.84 -10.89 5.92
CA PRO A 186 7.88 -11.23 7.34
C PRO A 186 6.87 -12.31 7.74
N ALA A 187 5.70 -12.34 7.08
CA ALA A 187 4.69 -13.36 7.34
C ALA A 187 5.12 -14.73 6.79
N LEU A 188 5.76 -14.76 5.63
CA LEU A 188 6.31 -15.98 5.04
C LEU A 188 7.48 -16.53 5.88
N GLU A 189 8.36 -15.67 6.38
CA GLU A 189 9.47 -16.04 7.28
C GLU A 189 8.96 -16.54 8.64
N GLY A 190 7.75 -16.15 9.03
CA GLY A 190 7.09 -16.65 10.24
C GLY A 190 6.53 -18.07 10.14
N LEU A 191 6.53 -18.69 8.95
CA LEU A 191 6.19 -20.11 8.79
C LEU A 191 7.34 -20.98 9.32
N LEU A 192 7.13 -21.59 10.49
CA LEU A 192 8.16 -22.41 11.11
C LEU A 192 8.42 -23.68 10.31
N PRO A 193 9.71 -24.05 10.03
CA PRO A 193 10.05 -25.30 9.33
C PRO A 193 9.46 -26.55 10.01
N GLN A 194 9.36 -26.52 11.33
CA GLN A 194 8.79 -27.61 12.15
C GLN A 194 7.35 -27.97 11.77
N TRP A 195 6.55 -27.00 11.33
CA TRP A 195 5.17 -27.27 10.89
C TRP A 195 5.15 -28.09 9.60
N ARG A 196 6.09 -27.82 8.72
CA ARG A 196 6.25 -28.58 7.49
C ARG A 196 6.74 -29.99 7.78
N GLU A 197 7.78 -30.14 8.62
CA GLU A 197 8.32 -31.43 9.05
C GLU A 197 7.25 -32.29 9.75
N ALA A 198 6.45 -31.68 10.64
CA ALA A 198 5.33 -32.37 11.28
C ALA A 198 4.27 -32.87 10.27
N ALA A 199 3.92 -32.04 9.29
CA ALA A 199 2.99 -32.43 8.24
C ALA A 199 3.54 -33.58 7.37
N GLU A 200 4.82 -33.51 6.98
CA GLU A 200 5.50 -34.57 6.23
C GLU A 200 5.57 -35.90 7.03
N ASN A 201 5.84 -35.85 8.33
CA ASN A 201 5.84 -37.04 9.22
C ASN A 201 4.44 -37.66 9.35
N LEU A 202 3.37 -36.89 9.18
CA LEU A 202 1.98 -37.37 9.12
C LEU A 202 1.57 -37.85 7.73
N GLY A 203 2.50 -37.86 6.76
CA GLY A 203 2.25 -38.30 5.39
C GLY A 203 1.57 -37.27 4.48
N ALA A 204 1.49 -36.00 4.92
CA ALA A 204 0.90 -34.94 4.12
C ALA A 204 1.80 -34.57 2.93
N SER A 205 1.20 -34.42 1.75
CA SER A 205 1.84 -33.86 0.57
C SER A 205 2.14 -32.37 0.73
N ALA A 206 3.03 -31.82 -0.10
CA ALA A 206 3.30 -30.38 -0.13
C ALA A 206 2.03 -29.55 -0.39
N TRP A 207 1.11 -30.03 -1.20
CA TRP A 207 -0.16 -29.37 -1.47
C TRP A 207 -1.07 -29.32 -0.21
N GLU A 208 -1.14 -30.43 0.54
CA GLU A 208 -1.92 -30.51 1.79
C GLU A 208 -1.34 -29.59 2.84
N TYR A 209 0.00 -29.55 3.00
CA TYR A 209 0.66 -28.56 3.86
C TYR A 209 0.27 -27.13 3.50
N TRP A 210 0.38 -26.75 2.21
CA TRP A 210 0.03 -25.41 1.77
C TRP A 210 -1.44 -25.10 2.01
N ARG A 211 -2.35 -26.00 1.66
CA ARG A 211 -3.79 -25.79 1.76
C ARG A 211 -4.29 -25.72 3.20
N HIS A 212 -3.77 -26.55 4.09
CA HIS A 212 -4.32 -26.73 5.44
C HIS A 212 -3.50 -26.05 6.54
N VAL A 213 -2.23 -25.73 6.29
CA VAL A 213 -1.34 -25.10 7.28
C VAL A 213 -0.91 -23.71 6.81
N ALA A 214 -0.16 -23.61 5.72
CA ALA A 214 0.46 -22.37 5.31
C ALA A 214 -0.55 -21.30 4.88
N LEU A 215 -1.48 -21.61 3.97
CA LEU A 215 -2.47 -20.64 3.49
C LEU A 215 -3.38 -20.08 4.58
N PRO A 216 -3.96 -20.88 5.50
CA PRO A 216 -4.77 -20.32 6.59
C PRO A 216 -3.99 -19.39 7.51
N VAL A 217 -2.72 -19.69 7.78
CA VAL A 217 -1.85 -18.83 8.61
C VAL A 217 -1.48 -17.55 7.89
N LEU A 218 -1.17 -17.61 6.58
CA LEU A 218 -0.80 -16.46 5.77
C LEU A 218 -1.99 -15.59 5.34
N ALA A 219 -3.19 -16.16 5.22
CA ALA A 219 -4.35 -15.46 4.67
C ALA A 219 -4.66 -14.12 5.33
N PRO A 220 -4.59 -13.96 6.67
CA PRO A 220 -4.82 -12.65 7.28
C PRO A 220 -3.71 -11.64 6.96
N ALA A 221 -2.46 -12.09 6.87
CA ALA A 221 -1.32 -11.22 6.53
C ALA A 221 -1.37 -10.80 5.06
N VAL A 222 -1.62 -11.75 4.15
CA VAL A 222 -1.79 -11.49 2.71
C VAL A 222 -3.00 -10.57 2.47
N GLY A 223 -4.13 -10.86 3.12
CA GLY A 223 -5.32 -10.01 3.03
C GLY A 223 -5.07 -8.59 3.54
N GLY A 224 -4.38 -8.45 4.67
CA GLY A 224 -3.96 -7.15 5.19
C GLY A 224 -3.04 -6.40 4.22
N ALA A 225 -2.00 -7.06 3.71
CA ALA A 225 -1.12 -6.47 2.71
C ALA A 225 -1.88 -6.05 1.44
N THR A 226 -2.83 -6.87 0.97
CA THR A 226 -3.68 -6.52 -0.18
C THR A 226 -4.49 -5.24 0.05
N LEU A 227 -5.01 -5.03 1.27
CA LEU A 227 -5.70 -3.78 1.61
C LEU A 227 -4.76 -2.57 1.60
N VAL A 228 -3.50 -2.73 2.01
CA VAL A 228 -2.49 -1.67 1.88
C VAL A 228 -2.20 -1.38 0.40
N LEU A 229 -2.07 -2.40 -0.44
CA LEU A 229 -1.91 -2.25 -1.88
C LEU A 229 -3.09 -1.48 -2.49
N PHE A 230 -4.32 -1.85 -2.12
CA PHE A 230 -5.51 -1.13 -2.55
C PHE A 230 -5.43 0.36 -2.19
N GLY A 231 -5.14 0.69 -0.93
CA GLY A 231 -5.04 2.07 -0.47
C GLY A 231 -3.96 2.86 -1.23
N ASN A 232 -2.81 2.23 -1.48
CA ASN A 232 -1.71 2.82 -2.25
C ASN A 232 -2.12 3.15 -3.70
N ALA A 233 -2.78 2.20 -4.38
CA ALA A 233 -3.28 2.40 -5.74
C ALA A 233 -4.40 3.46 -5.78
N PHE A 234 -5.33 3.42 -4.82
CA PHE A 234 -6.46 4.33 -4.75
C PHE A 234 -6.02 5.79 -4.53
N ALA A 235 -4.92 5.99 -3.81
CA ALA A 235 -4.34 7.30 -3.54
C ALA A 235 -3.35 7.78 -4.62
N ALA A 236 -2.99 6.96 -5.60
CA ALA A 236 -1.97 7.28 -6.59
C ALA A 236 -2.46 8.35 -7.57
N TYR A 237 -1.98 9.58 -7.40
CA TYR A 237 -2.32 10.73 -8.21
C TYR A 237 -1.31 11.02 -9.33
N ALA A 238 -0.04 11.19 -8.95
CA ALA A 238 0.99 11.74 -9.85
C ALA A 238 1.25 10.85 -11.06
N THR A 239 1.30 9.52 -10.87
CA THR A 239 1.47 8.55 -11.96
C THR A 239 0.26 8.58 -12.91
N ALA A 240 -0.96 8.59 -12.35
CA ALA A 240 -2.19 8.64 -13.14
C ALA A 240 -2.26 9.91 -13.98
N LEU A 241 -2.04 11.07 -13.37
CA LEU A 241 -2.07 12.35 -14.07
C LEU A 241 -1.03 12.41 -15.19
N ALA A 242 0.23 12.05 -14.90
CA ALA A 242 1.32 12.13 -15.86
C ALA A 242 1.15 11.15 -17.04
N LEU A 243 0.58 9.96 -16.78
CA LEU A 243 0.38 8.94 -17.81
C LEU A 243 -0.83 9.24 -18.72
N THR A 244 -1.92 9.74 -18.14
CA THR A 244 -3.22 9.88 -18.84
C THR A 244 -3.57 11.33 -19.15
N SER A 245 -2.77 12.30 -18.68
CA SER A 245 -3.07 13.74 -18.78
C SER A 245 -4.49 14.09 -18.27
N GLY A 246 -5.00 13.30 -17.30
CA GLY A 246 -6.33 13.49 -16.72
C GLY A 246 -7.50 13.01 -17.59
N SER A 247 -7.25 12.31 -18.70
CA SER A 247 -8.31 11.78 -19.58
C SER A 247 -9.14 10.68 -18.94
N ILE A 248 -8.60 9.97 -17.95
CA ILE A 248 -9.31 8.95 -17.19
C ILE A 248 -9.84 9.57 -15.91
N PRO A 249 -11.17 9.51 -15.67
CA PRO A 249 -11.78 10.02 -14.45
C PRO A 249 -11.41 9.12 -13.28
N LEU A 250 -10.55 9.63 -12.40
CA LEU A 250 -10.15 9.01 -11.13
C LEU A 250 -10.40 9.99 -9.99
N VAL A 251 -10.65 9.49 -8.78
CA VAL A 251 -10.91 10.35 -7.62
C VAL A 251 -9.78 11.34 -7.35
N PRO A 252 -8.48 10.95 -7.32
CA PRO A 252 -7.40 11.90 -7.09
C PRO A 252 -7.29 12.99 -8.17
N THR A 253 -7.53 12.63 -9.44
CA THR A 253 -7.50 13.61 -10.54
C THR A 253 -8.72 14.52 -10.52
N ALA A 254 -9.91 14.00 -10.15
CA ALA A 254 -11.13 14.80 -9.98
C ALA A 254 -10.98 15.82 -8.83
N ILE A 255 -10.38 15.43 -7.71
CA ILE A 255 -10.04 16.35 -6.61
C ILE A 255 -9.14 17.48 -7.10
N ALA A 256 -8.05 17.15 -7.78
CA ALA A 256 -7.12 18.16 -8.29
C ALA A 256 -7.80 19.13 -9.28
N THR A 257 -8.62 18.61 -10.17
CA THR A 257 -9.40 19.43 -11.13
C THR A 257 -10.37 20.36 -10.43
N ALA A 258 -11.12 19.86 -9.43
CA ALA A 258 -12.08 20.66 -8.67
C ALA A 258 -11.39 21.76 -7.83
N LEU A 259 -10.23 21.45 -7.22
CA LEU A 259 -9.47 22.40 -6.40
C LEU A 259 -8.72 23.44 -7.23
N SER A 260 -8.29 23.11 -8.45
CA SER A 260 -7.58 24.07 -9.32
C SER A 260 -8.46 25.21 -9.83
N GLY A 261 -9.78 25.09 -9.71
CA GLY A 261 -10.74 26.11 -10.14
C GLY A 261 -10.78 26.36 -11.67
N ASN A 262 -10.01 25.61 -12.45
CA ASN A 262 -9.85 25.84 -13.88
C ASN A 262 -11.07 25.46 -14.74
N VAL A 263 -11.99 24.64 -14.18
CA VAL A 263 -13.13 24.11 -14.95
C VAL A 263 -14.44 24.78 -14.58
N ILE A 264 -14.72 24.96 -13.28
CA ILE A 264 -15.93 25.66 -12.81
C ILE A 264 -15.59 26.42 -11.53
N ALA A 265 -15.71 27.75 -11.57
CA ALA A 265 -15.58 28.58 -10.38
C ALA A 265 -16.65 28.19 -9.33
N GLY A 266 -16.25 28.11 -8.05
CA GLY A 266 -17.16 27.81 -6.93
C GLY A 266 -17.31 26.33 -6.58
N ARG A 267 -16.65 25.37 -7.28
CA ARG A 267 -16.69 23.94 -6.95
C ARG A 267 -15.55 23.44 -6.06
N GLN A 268 -14.76 24.34 -5.49
CA GLN A 268 -13.64 23.97 -4.62
C GLN A 268 -14.11 23.14 -3.41
N ASN A 269 -15.26 23.48 -2.83
CA ASN A 269 -15.83 22.76 -1.70
C ASN A 269 -16.29 21.32 -2.07
N VAL A 270 -16.72 21.11 -3.32
CA VAL A 270 -16.99 19.75 -3.83
C VAL A 270 -15.68 18.95 -3.96
N GLY A 271 -14.58 19.60 -4.36
CA GLY A 271 -13.25 18.98 -4.36
C GLY A 271 -12.81 18.54 -2.95
N LEU A 272 -13.10 19.36 -1.93
CA LEU A 272 -12.86 19.01 -0.52
C LEU A 272 -13.77 17.86 -0.06
N ALA A 273 -15.04 17.83 -0.51
CA ALA A 273 -15.95 16.73 -0.22
C ALA A 273 -15.50 15.40 -0.88
N LEU A 274 -14.98 15.44 -2.10
CA LEU A 274 -14.34 14.27 -2.73
C LEU A 274 -13.11 13.80 -1.94
N GLY A 275 -12.29 14.74 -1.45
CA GLY A 275 -11.15 14.45 -0.56
C GLY A 275 -11.61 13.78 0.74
N LEU A 276 -12.68 14.30 1.36
CA LEU A 276 -13.27 13.70 2.56
C LEU A 276 -13.78 12.27 2.27
N ALA A 277 -14.50 12.07 1.17
CA ALA A 277 -14.98 10.74 0.76
C ALA A 277 -13.80 9.77 0.53
N MET A 278 -12.71 10.23 -0.07
CA MET A 278 -11.48 9.45 -0.24
C MET A 278 -10.86 9.06 1.12
N VAL A 279 -10.78 9.99 2.07
CA VAL A 279 -10.31 9.72 3.44
C VAL A 279 -11.18 8.68 4.12
N VAL A 280 -12.50 8.76 3.97
CA VAL A 280 -13.44 7.77 4.54
C VAL A 280 -13.17 6.37 3.94
N VAL A 281 -13.04 6.26 2.61
CA VAL A 281 -12.74 4.97 1.96
C VAL A 281 -11.43 4.38 2.48
N ILE A 282 -10.35 5.17 2.53
CA ILE A 282 -9.05 4.71 3.05
C ILE A 282 -9.15 4.33 4.52
N SER A 283 -9.90 5.08 5.33
CA SER A 283 -10.11 4.77 6.75
C SER A 283 -10.83 3.44 6.96
N VAL A 284 -11.86 3.15 6.16
CA VAL A 284 -12.57 1.85 6.19
C VAL A 284 -11.63 0.72 5.82
N VAL A 285 -10.83 0.90 4.78
CA VAL A 285 -9.81 -0.09 4.37
C VAL A 285 -8.77 -0.30 5.47
N MET A 286 -8.32 0.78 6.12
CA MET A 286 -7.35 0.68 7.23
C MET A 286 -7.93 -0.02 8.46
N VAL A 287 -9.20 0.21 8.79
CA VAL A 287 -9.89 -0.56 9.84
C VAL A 287 -9.94 -2.04 9.47
N GLY A 288 -10.27 -2.36 8.23
CA GLY A 288 -10.21 -3.74 7.71
C GLY A 288 -8.83 -4.37 7.89
N TYR A 289 -7.78 -3.65 7.52
CA TYR A 289 -6.39 -4.05 7.72
C TYR A 289 -6.09 -4.36 9.19
N LEU A 290 -6.44 -3.45 10.10
CA LEU A 290 -6.18 -3.63 11.53
C LEU A 290 -6.93 -4.84 12.12
N VAL A 291 -8.16 -5.12 11.65
CA VAL A 291 -8.93 -6.29 12.05
C VAL A 291 -8.24 -7.58 11.57
N LEU A 292 -7.78 -7.62 10.33
CA LEU A 292 -7.06 -8.77 9.77
C LEU A 292 -5.72 -8.98 10.49
N GLN A 293 -4.97 -7.92 10.75
CA GLN A 293 -3.71 -8.00 11.48
C GLN A 293 -3.88 -8.53 12.91
N ARG A 294 -4.93 -8.10 13.61
CA ARG A 294 -5.27 -8.63 14.95
C ARG A 294 -5.62 -10.12 14.90
N ARG A 295 -6.25 -10.60 13.83
CA ARG A 295 -6.54 -12.02 13.63
C ARG A 295 -5.25 -12.81 13.36
N ALA A 296 -4.35 -12.30 12.52
CA ALA A 296 -3.05 -12.92 12.27
C ALA A 296 -2.24 -13.11 13.57
N ALA A 297 -2.17 -12.09 14.42
CA ALA A 297 -1.44 -12.12 15.69
C ALA A 297 -1.96 -13.15 16.72
N ARG A 298 -3.16 -13.72 16.53
CA ARG A 298 -3.69 -14.78 17.40
C ARG A 298 -3.13 -16.17 17.07
N TRP A 299 -2.61 -16.35 15.86
CA TRP A 299 -2.06 -17.64 15.41
C TRP A 299 -0.55 -17.76 15.69
N THR A 300 0.11 -16.65 16.07
CA THR A 300 1.54 -16.62 16.41
C THR A 300 1.83 -16.61 17.91
N ARG A 301 0.78 -16.67 18.73
CA ARG A 301 0.86 -16.90 20.18
C ARG A 301 0.47 -18.34 20.52
#